data_3f27d1d8d19d0fc796096dc20a134378
#
_entry.id   3f27d1d8d19d0fc796096dc20a134378
#
_cell.length_a   1.000
_cell.length_b   1.000
_cell.length_c   1.000
_cell.angle_alpha   90.00
_cell.angle_beta   90.00
_cell.angle_gamma   90.00
#
_symmetry.space_group_name_H-M   'P 1'
#
loop_
_entity.id
_entity.type
_entity.pdbx_description
1 polymer ?
#
loop_
_entity_poly.entity_id
_entity_poly.type
_entity_poly.pdbx_seq_one_letter_code
_entity_poly.pdbx_strand_id
1 'polypeptide(L)'
;MAAFEIWKRHKYKGDFNECPHCGCALRWIYDGDGWLPCDHEPLMFILHPTGTRNIVYEKHLYTNGLIYRKGDRRFVGEPMQGNELHYYSCPVIRERRREYAIKKRTEQL
;
A
#
# COMPACT_ATOMS: atom_id res chain seq x y z
N MET A 1 0.43 -19.33 0.37
CA MET A 1 1.27 -18.14 0.65
C MET A 1 0.73 -17.40 1.85
N ALA A 2 1.56 -17.11 2.82
CA ALA A 2 1.16 -16.31 3.95
C ALA A 2 0.90 -14.85 3.50
N ALA A 3 -0.11 -14.19 4.11
CA ALA A 3 -0.45 -12.81 3.78
C ALA A 3 0.74 -11.85 3.90
N PHE A 4 1.69 -12.17 4.79
CA PHE A 4 2.87 -11.33 5.03
C PHE A 4 3.86 -11.29 3.87
N GLU A 5 3.82 -12.24 2.94
CA GLU A 5 4.79 -12.28 1.84
C GLU A 5 4.53 -11.25 0.75
N ILE A 6 3.33 -10.69 0.66
CA ILE A 6 3.03 -9.66 -0.35
C ILE A 6 3.39 -8.24 0.09
N TRP A 7 3.82 -8.03 1.33
CA TRP A 7 4.27 -6.71 1.78
C TRP A 7 5.79 -6.60 1.92
N LYS A 8 6.48 -7.72 1.96
CA LYS A 8 7.94 -7.72 2.07
C LYS A 8 8.59 -7.23 0.78
N ARG A 9 9.69 -6.52 0.93
CA ARG A 9 10.55 -6.25 -0.20
C ARG A 9 11.19 -7.54 -0.67
N HIS A 10 11.04 -7.82 -1.95
CA HIS A 10 11.58 -9.02 -2.57
C HIS A 10 12.87 -8.66 -3.30
N LYS A 11 13.86 -9.56 -3.22
CA LYS A 11 15.13 -9.37 -3.94
C LYS A 11 14.91 -9.36 -5.46
N TYR A 12 13.95 -10.15 -5.91
CA TYR A 12 13.61 -10.27 -7.33
C TYR A 12 12.14 -9.97 -7.52
N LYS A 13 11.81 -9.53 -8.74
CA LYS A 13 10.42 -9.34 -9.14
C LYS A 13 9.66 -10.65 -9.00
N GLY A 14 8.48 -10.62 -8.38
CA GLY A 14 7.66 -11.80 -8.20
C GLY A 14 7.01 -12.27 -9.50
N ASP A 15 6.63 -13.54 -9.53
CA ASP A 15 6.04 -14.17 -10.71
C ASP A 15 4.54 -13.90 -10.85
N PHE A 16 3.86 -13.53 -9.76
CA PHE A 16 2.43 -13.30 -9.81
C PHE A 16 2.11 -11.84 -10.15
N ASN A 17 1.11 -11.67 -11.02
CA ASN A 17 0.60 -10.35 -11.45
C ASN A 17 -0.76 -10.04 -10.85
N GLU A 18 -1.29 -10.92 -10.02
CA GLU A 18 -2.56 -10.76 -9.32
C GLU A 18 -2.38 -11.14 -7.86
N CYS A 19 -3.12 -10.45 -6.99
CA CYS A 19 -3.07 -10.77 -5.56
C CYS A 19 -3.66 -12.17 -5.30
N PRO A 20 -2.93 -13.06 -4.64
CA PRO A 20 -3.43 -14.42 -4.34
C PRO A 20 -4.61 -14.40 -3.36
N HIS A 21 -4.88 -13.29 -2.70
CA HIS A 21 -5.96 -13.17 -1.72
C HIS A 21 -7.22 -12.53 -2.29
N CYS A 22 -7.12 -11.45 -3.07
CA CYS A 22 -8.29 -10.73 -3.58
C CYS A 22 -8.42 -10.75 -5.11
N GLY A 23 -7.41 -11.23 -5.83
CA GLY A 23 -7.44 -11.30 -7.30
C GLY A 23 -7.18 -9.99 -8.02
N CYS A 24 -6.92 -8.90 -7.30
CA CYS A 24 -6.64 -7.61 -7.94
C CYS A 24 -5.32 -7.65 -8.71
N ALA A 25 -5.27 -6.93 -9.84
CA ALA A 25 -4.05 -6.79 -10.60
C ALA A 25 -2.96 -6.09 -9.81
N LEU A 26 -1.74 -6.57 -9.91
CA LEU A 26 -0.57 -6.02 -9.21
C LEU A 26 0.47 -5.53 -10.20
N ARG A 27 1.23 -4.55 -9.75
CA ARG A 27 2.41 -4.06 -10.42
C ARG A 27 3.61 -4.12 -9.49
N TRP A 28 4.65 -4.81 -9.88
CA TRP A 28 5.89 -4.88 -9.11
C TRP A 28 6.74 -3.65 -9.38
N ILE A 29 7.10 -2.93 -8.33
CA ILE A 29 7.88 -1.70 -8.43
C ILE A 29 9.11 -1.81 -7.54
N TYR A 30 10.25 -1.43 -8.08
CA TYR A 30 11.52 -1.38 -7.36
C TYR A 30 11.63 -0.05 -6.61
N ASP A 31 11.89 -0.10 -5.29
CA ASP A 31 11.94 1.09 -4.44
C ASP A 31 13.37 1.52 -4.06
N GLY A 32 14.39 0.90 -4.68
CA GLY A 32 15.78 1.13 -4.32
C GLY A 32 16.36 0.04 -3.43
N ASP A 33 15.54 -0.60 -2.61
CA ASP A 33 15.95 -1.66 -1.69
C ASP A 33 15.42 -3.04 -2.09
N GLY A 34 14.39 -3.08 -2.90
CA GLY A 34 13.81 -4.33 -3.38
C GLY A 34 12.54 -4.10 -4.17
N TRP A 35 11.88 -5.20 -4.53
CA TRP A 35 10.65 -5.18 -5.30
C TRP A 35 9.43 -5.26 -4.39
N LEU A 36 8.46 -4.40 -4.63
CA LEU A 36 7.21 -4.31 -3.87
C LEU A 36 6.01 -4.55 -4.77
N PRO A 37 5.08 -5.45 -4.37
CA PRO A 37 3.82 -5.60 -5.10
C PRO A 37 2.88 -4.46 -4.74
N CYS A 38 2.56 -3.64 -5.72
CA CYS A 38 1.70 -2.47 -5.58
C CYS A 38 0.42 -2.65 -6.38
N ASP A 39 -0.59 -1.84 -6.09
CA ASP A 39 -1.78 -1.77 -6.91
C ASP A 39 -1.39 -1.39 -8.33
N HIS A 40 -1.99 -2.06 -9.32
CA HIS A 40 -1.72 -1.80 -10.72
C HIS A 40 -2.14 -0.38 -11.12
N GLU A 41 -3.30 0.06 -10.63
CA GLU A 41 -3.82 1.38 -10.92
C GLU A 41 -3.13 2.44 -10.05
N PRO A 42 -2.53 3.46 -10.66
CA PRO A 42 -1.93 4.55 -9.90
C PRO A 42 -2.99 5.47 -9.30
N LEU A 43 -2.61 6.20 -8.27
CA LEU A 43 -3.47 7.21 -7.66
C LEU A 43 -2.70 8.53 -7.51
N MET A 44 -3.46 9.62 -7.38
CA MET A 44 -2.87 10.93 -7.09
C MET A 44 -2.80 11.11 -5.59
N PHE A 45 -1.65 11.57 -5.09
CA PHE A 45 -1.43 11.72 -3.66
C PHE A 45 -0.56 12.93 -3.36
N ILE A 46 -0.58 13.32 -2.09
CA ILE A 46 0.30 14.34 -1.52
C ILE A 46 0.94 13.74 -0.27
N LEU A 47 2.05 14.31 0.15
CA LEU A 47 2.66 13.99 1.43
C LEU A 47 2.14 14.96 2.49
N HIS A 48 1.68 14.43 3.61
CA HIS A 48 1.09 15.23 4.67
C HIS A 48 1.33 14.58 6.04
N PRO A 49 1.56 15.36 7.10
CA PRO A 49 1.78 14.79 8.44
C PRO A 49 0.66 13.88 8.94
N THR A 50 -0.58 14.09 8.47
CA THR A 50 -1.72 13.24 8.82
C THR A 50 -1.94 12.07 7.85
N GLY A 51 -1.12 11.95 6.81
CA GLY A 51 -1.22 10.90 5.81
C GLY A 51 -0.84 9.53 6.38
N THR A 52 -1.56 8.49 5.96
CA THR A 52 -1.36 7.12 6.42
C THR A 52 -1.19 6.11 5.29
N ARG A 53 -1.17 6.59 4.04
CA ARG A 53 -1.07 5.71 2.87
C ARG A 53 0.38 5.38 2.55
N ASN A 54 0.61 4.14 2.15
CA ASN A 54 1.93 3.63 1.79
C ASN A 54 2.02 3.58 0.27
N ILE A 55 2.73 4.54 -0.32
CA ILE A 55 2.73 4.78 -1.76
C ILE A 55 4.16 4.81 -2.30
N VAL A 56 4.40 4.09 -3.38
CA VAL A 56 5.69 4.10 -4.09
C VAL A 56 5.64 5.17 -5.17
N TYR A 57 6.60 6.07 -5.12
CA TYR A 57 6.76 7.17 -6.07
C TYR A 57 8.25 7.36 -6.35
N GLU A 58 8.63 7.40 -7.63
CA GLU A 58 10.02 7.61 -8.06
C GLU A 58 11.04 6.74 -7.31
N LYS A 59 10.78 5.43 -7.26
CA LYS A 59 11.67 4.45 -6.60
C LYS A 59 11.83 4.68 -5.11
N HIS A 60 10.81 5.23 -4.45
CA HIS A 60 10.84 5.46 -3.02
C HIS A 60 9.48 5.13 -2.40
N LEU A 61 9.49 4.50 -1.23
CA LEU A 61 8.26 4.20 -0.49
C LEU A 61 8.00 5.30 0.54
N TYR A 62 6.88 5.98 0.39
CA TYR A 62 6.40 6.97 1.35
C TYR A 62 5.29 6.37 2.20
N THR A 63 5.31 6.64 3.50
CA THR A 63 4.34 6.11 4.45
C THR A 63 3.33 7.16 4.94
N ASN A 64 3.50 8.39 4.52
CA ASN A 64 2.65 9.51 4.91
C ASN A 64 1.86 10.09 3.73
N GLY A 65 1.45 9.21 2.80
CA GLY A 65 0.63 9.61 1.67
C GLY A 65 -0.79 9.93 2.07
N LEU A 66 -1.38 10.91 1.42
CA LEU A 66 -2.78 11.29 1.55
C LEU A 66 -3.37 11.37 0.14
N ILE A 67 -4.51 10.72 -0.08
CA ILE A 67 -5.16 10.75 -1.39
C ILE A 67 -5.56 12.17 -1.75
N TYR A 68 -5.11 12.62 -2.93
CA TYR A 68 -5.47 13.93 -3.45
C TYR A 68 -6.85 13.88 -4.08
N ARG A 69 -7.68 14.84 -3.72
CA ARG A 69 -8.98 15.06 -4.34
C ARG A 69 -9.00 16.48 -4.92
N LYS A 70 -9.49 16.62 -6.14
CA LYS A 70 -9.59 17.92 -6.80
C LYS A 70 -10.36 18.92 -5.93
N GLY A 71 -9.76 20.09 -5.71
CA GLY A 71 -10.35 21.13 -4.86
C GLY A 71 -10.01 21.04 -3.38
N ASP A 72 -9.15 20.09 -2.98
CA ASP A 72 -8.71 19.98 -1.59
C ASP A 72 -7.80 21.15 -1.24
N ARG A 73 -8.24 21.96 -0.27
CA ARG A 73 -7.52 23.17 0.17
C ARG A 73 -6.41 22.90 1.21
N ARG A 74 -6.33 21.68 1.72
CA ARG A 74 -5.27 21.31 2.67
C ARG A 74 -3.91 21.20 2.01
N PHE A 75 -3.88 21.35 0.72
CA PHE A 75 -2.74 21.04 -0.10
C PHE A 75 -2.10 22.30 -0.70
N VAL A 76 -0.80 22.43 -0.51
CA VAL A 76 0.03 23.47 -1.13
C VAL A 76 1.12 22.76 -1.94
N GLY A 77 1.03 22.82 -3.27
CA GLY A 77 1.96 22.16 -4.18
C GLY A 77 1.25 21.34 -5.24
N GLU A 78 2.01 20.54 -5.97
CA GLU A 78 1.49 19.68 -7.02
C GLU A 78 1.29 18.25 -6.51
N PRO A 79 0.14 17.62 -6.84
CA PRO A 79 -0.06 16.22 -6.51
C PRO A 79 0.88 15.33 -7.35
N MET A 80 1.27 14.22 -6.75
CA MET A 80 2.12 13.22 -7.38
C MET A 80 1.30 11.99 -7.74
N GLN A 81 1.71 11.27 -8.79
CA GLN A 81 1.07 10.02 -9.18
C GLN A 81 1.95 8.84 -8.77
N GLY A 82 1.41 7.97 -7.93
CA GLY A 82 2.14 6.80 -7.46
C GLY A 82 1.24 5.58 -7.30
N ASN A 83 1.82 4.48 -6.85
CA ASN A 83 1.12 3.22 -6.68
C ASN A 83 1.11 2.81 -5.21
N GLU A 84 -0.07 2.54 -4.67
CA GLU A 84 -0.21 2.13 -3.28
C GLU A 84 0.31 0.71 -3.07
N LEU A 85 1.03 0.47 -1.96
CA LEU A 85 1.49 -0.86 -1.59
C LEU A 85 0.29 -1.75 -1.31
N HIS A 86 0.14 -2.83 -2.07
CA HIS A 86 -1.07 -3.66 -2.07
C HIS A 86 -1.34 -4.31 -0.71
N TYR A 87 -0.33 -4.61 0.08
CA TYR A 87 -0.53 -5.15 1.43
C TYR A 87 -1.52 -4.32 2.25
N TYR A 88 -1.47 -3.00 2.11
CA TYR A 88 -2.35 -2.09 2.87
C TYR A 88 -3.68 -1.80 2.17
N SER A 89 -3.76 -1.98 0.86
CA SER A 89 -4.99 -1.75 0.10
C SER A 89 -5.83 -3.01 -0.10
N CYS A 90 -5.25 -4.20 0.08
CA CYS A 90 -5.95 -5.47 -0.13
C CYS A 90 -7.11 -5.63 0.84
N PRO A 91 -8.36 -5.76 0.35
CA PRO A 91 -9.51 -5.87 1.23
C PRO A 91 -9.49 -7.14 2.10
N VAL A 92 -8.96 -8.24 1.57
CA VAL A 92 -8.85 -9.50 2.32
C VAL A 92 -7.83 -9.39 3.45
N ILE A 93 -6.67 -8.81 3.18
CA ILE A 93 -5.63 -8.63 4.20
C ILE A 93 -6.07 -7.63 5.25
N ARG A 94 -6.72 -6.54 4.84
CA ARG A 94 -7.26 -5.54 5.76
C ARG A 94 -8.26 -6.16 6.73
N GLU A 95 -9.16 -7.01 6.25
CA GLU A 95 -10.12 -7.70 7.09
C GLU A 95 -9.44 -8.65 8.08
N ARG A 96 -8.44 -9.41 7.65
CA ARG A 96 -7.68 -10.29 8.54
C ARG A 96 -6.93 -9.52 9.62
N ARG A 97 -6.34 -8.39 9.28
CA ARG A 97 -5.67 -7.51 10.23
C ARG A 97 -6.64 -6.98 11.27
N ARG A 98 -7.82 -6.59 10.83
CA ARG A 98 -8.89 -6.10 11.70
C ARG A 98 -9.36 -7.19 12.67
N GLU A 99 -9.62 -8.39 12.17
CA GLU A 99 -10.00 -9.55 13.01
C GLU A 99 -8.93 -9.87 14.05
N TYR A 100 -7.67 -9.87 13.65
CA TYR A 100 -6.56 -10.11 14.56
C TYR A 100 -6.50 -9.06 15.67
N ALA A 101 -6.69 -7.79 15.34
CA ALA A 101 -6.68 -6.71 16.32
C ALA A 101 -7.82 -6.84 17.33
N ILE A 102 -9.02 -7.21 16.86
CA ILE A 102 -10.19 -7.44 17.73
C ILE A 102 -9.94 -8.62 18.67
N LYS A 103 -9.45 -9.73 18.14
CA LYS A 103 -9.14 -10.94 18.93
C LYS A 103 -8.11 -10.63 20.01
N LYS A 104 -7.07 -9.89 19.67
CA LYS A 104 -6.02 -9.51 20.63
C LYS A 104 -6.55 -8.63 21.76
N ARG A 105 -7.46 -7.70 21.46
CA ARG A 105 -8.13 -6.90 22.49
C ARG A 105 -8.95 -7.75 23.44
N THR A 106 -9.70 -8.71 22.91
CA THR A 106 -10.53 -9.61 23.68
C THR A 106 -9.69 -10.49 24.62
N GLU A 107 -8.53 -10.94 24.18
CA GLU A 107 -7.62 -11.74 24.98
C GLU A 107 -6.97 -10.94 26.12
N GLN A 108 -6.90 -9.63 26.02
CA GLN A 108 -6.34 -8.75 27.05
C GLN A 108 -7.36 -8.37 28.14
N LEU A 109 -8.61 -8.68 27.93
CA LEU A 109 -9.68 -8.50 28.92
C LEU A 109 -9.81 -9.76 29.78
#